data_259ed645ca0c500bfb3bff564db68ebf
#
_entry.id   259ed645ca0c500bfb3bff564db68ebf
#
_cell.length_a   1.000
_cell.length_b   1.000
_cell.length_c   1.000
_cell.angle_alpha   90.00
_cell.angle_beta   90.00
_cell.angle_gamma   90.00
#
_symmetry.space_group_name_H-M   'P 1'
#
loop_
_entity.id
_entity.type
_entity.pdbx_description
1 polymer ?
#
loop_
_entity_poly.entity_id
_entity_poly.type
_entity_poly.pdbx_seq_one_letter_code
_entity_poly.pdbx_strand_id
1 'polypeptide(L)' 'DQRKSTQSLLGKLTGRERQVLERIVAGRLNKQIADDLSISIKTVEAHRANIMEKLNVNTVADLLRLALS' A
#
# COMPACT_ATOMS: atom_id res chain seq x y z
N ASP A 1 3.11 21.44 -3.68
CA ASP A 1 2.60 20.59 -4.77
C ASP A 1 2.25 19.20 -4.23
N GLN A 2 0.96 18.85 -4.29
CA GLN A 2 0.46 17.57 -3.76
C GLN A 2 1.12 16.38 -4.43
N ARG A 3 1.37 16.46 -5.72
CA ARG A 3 2.02 15.39 -6.47
C ARG A 3 3.41 15.10 -5.92
N LYS A 4 4.16 16.16 -5.64
CA LYS A 4 5.51 16.04 -5.11
C LYS A 4 5.51 15.43 -3.71
N SER A 5 4.55 15.85 -2.85
CA SER A 5 4.39 15.30 -1.51
C SER A 5 4.04 13.82 -1.55
N THR A 6 3.14 13.42 -2.46
CA THR A 6 2.74 12.01 -2.62
C THR A 6 3.93 11.17 -3.06
N GLN A 7 4.71 11.64 -4.02
CA GLN A 7 5.90 10.93 -4.47
C GLN A 7 6.92 10.76 -3.34
N SER A 8 7.07 11.79 -2.51
CA SER A 8 7.98 11.74 -1.37
C SER A 8 7.54 10.69 -0.36
N LEU A 9 6.23 10.60 -0.10
CA LEU A 9 5.69 9.59 0.80
C LEU A 9 5.85 8.19 0.22
N LEU A 10 5.55 8.00 -1.07
CA LEU A 10 5.70 6.71 -1.74
C LEU A 10 7.16 6.27 -1.76
N GLY A 11 8.10 7.19 -1.77
CA GLY A 11 9.52 6.89 -1.72
C GLY A 11 9.96 6.22 -0.42
N LYS A 12 9.14 6.30 0.65
CA LYS A 12 9.42 5.62 1.91
C LYS A 12 9.13 4.13 1.86
N LEU A 13 8.38 3.68 0.86
CA LEU A 13 7.99 2.28 0.75
C LEU A 13 9.08 1.45 0.08
N THR A 14 9.21 0.21 0.54
CA THR A 14 10.07 -0.76 -0.16
C THR A 14 9.41 -1.14 -1.49
N GLY A 15 10.17 -1.80 -2.37
CA GLY A 15 9.62 -2.28 -3.63
C GLY A 15 8.42 -3.20 -3.44
N ARG A 16 8.50 -4.11 -2.46
CA ARG A 16 7.40 -5.04 -2.16
C ARG A 16 6.18 -4.31 -1.60
N GLU A 17 6.40 -3.35 -0.70
CA GLU A 17 5.31 -2.55 -0.15
C GLU A 17 4.60 -1.76 -1.25
N ARG A 18 5.37 -1.20 -2.17
CA ARG A 18 4.80 -0.46 -3.30
C ARG A 18 3.95 -1.37 -4.18
N GLN A 19 4.40 -2.59 -4.43
CA GLN A 19 3.62 -3.56 -5.19
C GLN A 19 2.30 -3.89 -4.50
N VAL A 20 2.34 -4.08 -3.17
CA VAL A 20 1.13 -4.33 -2.38
C VAL A 20 0.18 -3.14 -2.48
N LEU A 21 0.70 -1.92 -2.34
CA LEU A 21 -0.11 -0.71 -2.44
C LEU A 21 -0.79 -0.61 -3.81
N GLU A 22 -0.08 -0.90 -4.88
CA GLU A 22 -0.65 -0.88 -6.22
C GLU A 22 -1.82 -1.84 -6.36
N ARG A 23 -1.73 -3.02 -5.76
CA ARG A 23 -2.81 -4.01 -5.77
C ARG A 23 -4.01 -3.54 -4.95
N ILE A 24 -3.75 -2.90 -3.80
CA ILE A 24 -4.82 -2.34 -2.95
C ILE A 24 -5.59 -1.29 -3.74
N VAL A 25 -4.89 -0.39 -4.42
CA VAL A 25 -5.52 0.66 -5.24
C VAL A 25 -6.34 0.06 -6.37
N ALA A 26 -5.88 -1.06 -6.93
CA ALA A 26 -6.60 -1.77 -7.99
C ALA A 26 -7.84 -2.53 -7.48
N GLY A 27 -8.08 -2.53 -6.16
CA GLY A 27 -9.24 -3.20 -5.57
C GLY A 27 -9.04 -4.67 -5.30
N ARG A 28 -7.79 -5.16 -5.29
CA ARG A 28 -7.51 -6.57 -5.02
C ARG A 28 -7.69 -6.88 -3.53
N LEU A 29 -8.20 -8.07 -3.24
CA LEU A 29 -8.32 -8.56 -1.86
C LEU A 29 -6.98 -9.13 -1.39
N ASN A 30 -6.79 -9.21 -0.07
CA ASN A 30 -5.54 -9.71 0.51
C ASN A 30 -5.16 -11.08 -0.06
N LYS A 31 -6.13 -11.99 -0.21
CA LYS A 31 -5.88 -13.32 -0.77
C LYS A 31 -5.38 -13.22 -2.21
N GLN A 32 -5.96 -12.33 -2.99
CA GLN A 32 -5.57 -12.13 -4.38
C GLN A 32 -4.16 -11.54 -4.47
N ILE A 33 -3.86 -10.58 -3.59
CA ILE A 33 -2.54 -9.97 -3.53
C ILE A 33 -1.49 -11.02 -3.16
N ALA A 34 -1.80 -11.87 -2.19
CA ALA A 34 -0.91 -12.95 -1.77
C ALA A 34 -0.59 -13.86 -2.95
N ASP A 35 -1.62 -14.25 -3.70
CA ASP A 35 -1.45 -15.09 -4.89
C ASP A 35 -0.65 -14.37 -5.97
N ASP A 36 -0.95 -13.09 -6.23
CA ASP A 36 -0.26 -12.30 -7.25
C ASP A 36 1.24 -12.19 -6.98
N LEU A 37 1.61 -12.07 -5.72
CA LEU A 37 2.99 -11.84 -5.31
C LEU A 37 3.68 -13.11 -4.78
N SER A 38 2.98 -14.24 -4.77
CA SER A 38 3.49 -15.53 -4.26
C SER A 38 3.98 -15.42 -2.82
N ILE A 39 3.18 -14.75 -1.97
CA ILE A 39 3.46 -14.61 -0.54
C ILE A 39 2.21 -15.01 0.25
N SER A 40 2.34 -15.16 1.58
CA SER A 40 1.20 -15.52 2.42
C SER A 40 0.30 -14.31 2.65
N ILE A 41 -0.97 -14.59 3.00
CA ILE A 41 -1.92 -13.54 3.39
C ILE A 41 -1.38 -12.77 4.59
N LYS A 42 -0.76 -13.48 5.53
CA LYS A 42 -0.18 -12.86 6.71
C LYS A 42 0.92 -11.86 6.34
N THR A 43 1.73 -12.19 5.34
CA THR A 43 2.76 -11.29 4.83
C THR A 43 2.14 -10.06 4.19
N VAL A 44 1.04 -10.24 3.44
CA VAL A 44 0.29 -9.10 2.87
C VAL A 44 -0.21 -8.18 3.98
N GLU A 45 -0.77 -8.76 5.05
CA GLU A 45 -1.26 -7.98 6.19
C GLU A 45 -0.13 -7.17 6.84
N ALA A 46 1.05 -7.80 6.99
CA ALA A 46 2.22 -7.12 7.55
C ALA A 46 2.66 -5.96 6.66
N HIS A 47 2.69 -6.17 5.34
CA HIS A 47 3.04 -5.10 4.41
C HIS A 47 2.03 -3.95 4.47
N ARG A 48 0.74 -4.27 4.56
CA ARG A 48 -0.31 -3.24 4.68
C ARG A 48 -0.12 -2.41 5.93
N ALA A 49 0.14 -3.05 7.07
CA ALA A 49 0.37 -2.34 8.32
C ALA A 49 1.58 -1.40 8.21
N ASN A 50 2.66 -1.89 7.63
CA ASN A 50 3.87 -1.08 7.44
C ASN A 50 3.61 0.10 6.49
N ILE A 51 2.88 -0.12 5.41
CA ILE A 51 2.52 0.94 4.47
C ILE A 51 1.72 2.03 5.19
N MET A 52 0.71 1.63 5.95
CA MET A 52 -0.15 2.58 6.65
C MET A 52 0.62 3.37 7.69
N GLU A 53 1.54 2.73 8.39
CA GLU A 53 2.39 3.39 9.35
C GLU A 53 3.31 4.40 8.67
N LYS A 54 3.97 3.99 7.58
CA LYS A 54 4.91 4.86 6.86
C LYS A 54 4.22 6.06 6.24
N LEU A 55 2.99 5.89 5.77
CA LEU A 55 2.21 6.96 5.15
C LEU A 55 1.35 7.72 6.16
N ASN A 56 1.39 7.31 7.44
CA ASN A 56 0.69 7.97 8.53
C ASN A 56 -0.82 8.04 8.28
N VAL A 57 -1.41 6.92 7.87
CA VAL A 57 -2.86 6.80 7.67
C VAL A 57 -3.40 5.72 8.59
N ASN A 58 -4.67 5.85 8.99
CA ASN A 58 -5.29 4.95 9.96
C ASN A 58 -6.27 3.97 9.36
N THR A 59 -6.77 4.24 8.16
CA THR A 59 -7.78 3.40 7.50
C THR A 59 -7.40 3.18 6.04
N VAL A 60 -7.98 2.11 5.46
CA VAL A 60 -7.80 1.84 4.03
C VAL A 60 -8.39 2.97 3.19
N ALA A 61 -9.51 3.56 3.64
CA ALA A 61 -10.11 4.70 2.95
C ALA A 61 -9.13 5.87 2.87
N ASP A 62 -8.45 6.17 3.97
CA ASP A 62 -7.44 7.24 4.00
C ASP A 62 -6.26 6.89 3.09
N LEU A 63 -5.85 5.62 3.11
CA LEU A 63 -4.76 5.15 2.25
C LEU A 63 -5.10 5.34 0.77
N LEU A 64 -6.31 4.95 0.36
CA LEU A 64 -6.76 5.10 -1.02
C LEU A 64 -6.85 6.58 -1.42
N ARG A 65 -7.35 7.40 -0.51
CA ARG A 65 -7.47 8.85 -0.75
C ARG A 65 -6.10 9.46 -1.01
N LEU A 66 -5.11 9.07 -0.21
CA LEU A 66 -3.74 9.56 -0.38
C LEU A 66 -3.13 9.06 -1.69
N ALA A 67 -3.32 7.79 -2.00
CA ALA A 67 -2.72 7.18 -3.18
C ALA A 67 -3.33 7.69 -4.48
N LEU A 68 -4.60 8.11 -4.45
CA LEU A 68 -5.32 8.58 -5.64
C LEU A 68 -5.31 10.11 -5.80
N SER A 69 -4.76 10.82 -4.84
CA SER A 69 -4.69 12.28 -4.91
C SER A 69 -3.56 12.79 -5.83
#